data_3cdc4608d98c26352f8547b11d8ee3a7
#
_entry.id   3cdc4608d98c26352f8547b11d8ee3a7
#
_cell.length_a   1.000
_cell.length_b   1.000
_cell.length_c   1.000
_cell.angle_alpha   90.00
_cell.angle_beta   90.00
_cell.angle_gamma   90.00
#
_symmetry.space_group_name_H-M   'P 1'
#
loop_
_entity.id
_entity.type
_entity.pdbx_description
1 polymer ?
#
loop_
_entity_poly.entity_id
_entity_poly.type
_entity_poly.pdbx_seq_one_letter_code
_entity_poly.pdbx_strand_id
1 'polypeptide(L)'
;MHVRDVDGRESLAPQDVARSVEAIRAACPGVPVGVSTGVWILPDLGQRLALLRAWDVLPDFASVNLHEAGALHVIDVLLAKGVGVEAGVWNATSAEKLRKSGLAEACLRILLEPAEQEGAVGTNLRRIEGVLARVRRPRLLHGIGASAWKLVAFAAMQGWDTRTGFEDTLTLPDGSRAESNAALVTAAWRIVAAAVRGEKQGSI
;
A
#
# COMPACT_ATOMS: atom_id res chain seq x y z
N MET A 1 -2.99 7.13 2.27
CA MET A 1 -4.29 7.70 2.71
C MET A 1 -5.24 7.85 1.55
N HIS A 2 -6.54 7.93 1.81
CA HIS A 2 -7.57 8.28 0.84
C HIS A 2 -7.93 9.75 0.99
N VAL A 3 -7.56 10.55 -0.02
CA VAL A 3 -7.88 11.97 -0.07
C VAL A 3 -9.38 12.15 -0.22
N ARG A 4 -9.96 13.15 0.45
CA ARG A 4 -11.39 13.45 0.39
C ARG A 4 -11.64 14.91 0.04
N ASP A 5 -12.73 15.13 -0.69
CA ASP A 5 -13.27 16.46 -0.95
C ASP A 5 -13.96 17.06 0.30
N VAL A 6 -14.55 18.23 0.13
CA VAL A 6 -15.26 18.92 1.23
C VAL A 6 -16.55 18.21 1.66
N ASP A 7 -17.11 17.36 0.81
CA ASP A 7 -18.30 16.54 1.11
C ASP A 7 -17.94 15.17 1.69
N GLY A 8 -16.65 14.87 1.89
CA GLY A 8 -16.15 13.62 2.43
C GLY A 8 -16.05 12.48 1.41
N ARG A 9 -16.24 12.75 0.11
CA ARG A 9 -16.06 11.75 -0.96
C ARG A 9 -14.60 11.63 -1.33
N GLU A 10 -14.16 10.44 -1.74
CA GLU A 10 -12.81 10.27 -2.23
C GLU A 10 -12.55 11.09 -3.50
N SER A 11 -11.39 11.72 -3.58
CA SER A 11 -11.06 12.69 -4.62
C SER A 11 -9.61 12.56 -5.10
N LEU A 12 -9.41 12.76 -6.41
CA LEU A 12 -8.10 12.95 -7.03
C LEU A 12 -7.92 14.40 -7.54
N ALA A 13 -8.83 15.29 -7.22
CA ALA A 13 -8.74 16.68 -7.66
C ALA A 13 -7.49 17.37 -7.06
N PRO A 14 -6.74 18.15 -7.84
CA PRO A 14 -5.48 18.76 -7.40
C PRO A 14 -5.60 19.54 -6.10
N GLN A 15 -6.67 20.33 -5.93
CA GLN A 15 -6.92 21.14 -4.74
C GLN A 15 -7.14 20.28 -3.48
N ASP A 16 -7.77 19.12 -3.61
CA ASP A 16 -8.03 18.23 -2.48
C ASP A 16 -6.77 17.48 -2.06
N VAL A 17 -5.98 17.05 -3.04
CA VAL A 17 -4.66 16.45 -2.82
C VAL A 17 -3.74 17.46 -2.16
N ALA A 18 -3.64 18.68 -2.69
CA ALA A 18 -2.81 19.76 -2.13
C ALA A 18 -3.18 20.03 -0.67
N ARG A 19 -4.47 20.30 -0.40
CA ARG A 19 -4.96 20.54 0.97
C ARG A 19 -4.58 19.43 1.93
N SER A 20 -4.74 18.16 1.51
CA SER A 20 -4.46 17.01 2.38
C SER A 20 -2.97 16.82 2.62
N VAL A 21 -2.15 16.93 1.58
CA VAL A 21 -0.68 16.78 1.66
C VAL A 21 -0.08 17.89 2.53
N GLU A 22 -0.49 19.13 2.30
CA GLU A 22 0.00 20.30 3.07
C GLU A 22 -0.39 20.19 4.55
N ALA A 23 -1.63 19.83 4.86
CA ALA A 23 -2.10 19.65 6.23
C ALA A 23 -1.30 18.58 6.98
N ILE A 24 -1.03 17.44 6.33
CA ILE A 24 -0.22 16.38 6.96
C ILE A 24 1.22 16.80 7.14
N ARG A 25 1.83 17.42 6.14
CA ARG A 25 3.21 17.92 6.26
C ARG A 25 3.38 18.98 7.37
N ALA A 26 2.37 19.82 7.55
CA ALA A 26 2.34 20.78 8.65
C ALA A 26 2.21 20.10 10.03
N ALA A 27 1.35 19.08 10.13
CA ALA A 27 1.12 18.37 11.40
C ALA A 27 2.23 17.35 11.73
N CYS A 28 2.85 16.74 10.73
CA CYS A 28 3.85 15.67 10.88
C CYS A 28 5.06 15.94 9.97
N PRO A 29 5.91 16.93 10.26
CA PRO A 29 7.06 17.25 9.44
C PRO A 29 8.01 16.06 9.27
N GLY A 30 8.46 15.80 8.02
CA GLY A 30 9.41 14.74 7.72
C GLY A 30 8.80 13.34 7.54
N VAL A 31 7.48 13.17 7.75
CA VAL A 31 6.78 11.91 7.47
C VAL A 31 6.37 11.88 6.00
N PRO A 32 6.80 10.87 5.22
CA PRO A 32 6.38 10.74 3.82
C PRO A 32 4.87 10.55 3.69
N VAL A 33 4.26 11.26 2.75
CA VAL A 33 2.81 11.23 2.51
C VAL A 33 2.50 10.42 1.27
N GLY A 34 1.73 9.34 1.41
CA GLY A 34 1.25 8.50 0.31
C GLY A 34 -0.25 8.61 0.11
N VAL A 35 -0.70 8.61 -1.17
CA VAL A 35 -2.11 8.69 -1.54
C VAL A 35 -2.53 7.48 -2.38
N SER A 36 -3.83 7.15 -2.35
CA SER A 36 -4.43 6.15 -3.23
C SER A 36 -4.81 6.77 -4.58
N THR A 37 -4.69 5.96 -5.67
CA THR A 37 -5.14 6.35 -7.02
C THR A 37 -6.13 5.35 -7.61
N GLY A 38 -6.83 4.61 -6.76
CA GLY A 38 -7.70 3.50 -7.15
C GLY A 38 -8.80 3.86 -8.15
N VAL A 39 -9.14 2.89 -9.00
CA VAL A 39 -10.16 3.03 -10.05
C VAL A 39 -11.54 3.40 -9.51
N TRP A 40 -11.84 3.00 -8.28
CA TRP A 40 -13.14 3.31 -7.63
C TRP A 40 -13.31 4.81 -7.32
N ILE A 41 -12.20 5.57 -7.19
CA ILE A 41 -12.26 7.02 -6.94
C ILE A 41 -12.72 7.74 -8.21
N LEU A 42 -12.17 7.34 -9.36
CA LEU A 42 -12.53 7.88 -10.67
C LEU A 42 -12.35 6.78 -11.73
N PRO A 43 -13.46 6.10 -12.15
CA PRO A 43 -13.39 4.98 -13.07
C PRO A 43 -12.88 5.34 -14.47
N ASP A 44 -13.18 6.54 -14.97
CA ASP A 44 -12.71 7.00 -16.28
C ASP A 44 -11.20 7.23 -16.28
N LEU A 45 -10.47 6.41 -17.05
CA LEU A 45 -9.02 6.47 -17.12
C LEU A 45 -8.51 7.82 -17.66
N GLY A 46 -9.17 8.38 -18.67
CA GLY A 46 -8.76 9.65 -19.29
C GLY A 46 -8.83 10.80 -18.30
N GLN A 47 -9.94 10.92 -17.59
CA GLN A 47 -10.13 11.91 -16.53
C GLN A 47 -9.16 11.68 -15.37
N ARG A 48 -8.97 10.42 -14.94
CA ARG A 48 -8.02 10.08 -13.86
C ARG A 48 -6.61 10.52 -14.23
N LEU A 49 -6.11 10.19 -15.42
CA LEU A 49 -4.81 10.62 -15.90
C LEU A 49 -4.69 12.14 -16.04
N ALA A 50 -5.76 12.83 -16.47
CA ALA A 50 -5.78 14.29 -16.54
C ALA A 50 -5.62 14.94 -15.15
N LEU A 51 -6.36 14.45 -14.14
CA LEU A 51 -6.23 14.93 -12.76
C LEU A 51 -4.84 14.67 -12.19
N LEU A 52 -4.28 13.47 -12.37
CA LEU A 52 -2.93 13.15 -11.89
C LEU A 52 -1.86 14.07 -12.52
N ARG A 53 -1.97 14.37 -13.82
CA ARG A 53 -1.08 15.33 -14.49
C ARG A 53 -1.19 16.74 -13.94
N ALA A 54 -2.38 17.13 -13.49
CA ALA A 54 -2.68 18.45 -12.96
C ALA A 54 -2.26 18.67 -11.50
N TRP A 55 -1.76 17.64 -10.80
CA TRP A 55 -1.26 17.82 -9.43
C TRP A 55 -0.05 18.76 -9.41
N ASP A 56 -0.12 19.82 -8.65
CA ASP A 56 0.98 20.79 -8.44
C ASP A 56 1.68 20.53 -7.11
N VAL A 57 0.93 20.27 -6.04
CA VAL A 57 1.45 19.80 -4.76
C VAL A 57 1.46 18.28 -4.80
N LEU A 58 2.66 17.70 -4.85
CA LEU A 58 2.85 16.27 -5.03
C LEU A 58 2.94 15.53 -3.69
N PRO A 59 2.28 14.38 -3.54
CA PRO A 59 2.58 13.44 -2.47
C PRO A 59 3.99 12.84 -2.69
N ASP A 60 4.57 12.26 -1.65
CA ASP A 60 5.88 11.62 -1.77
C ASP A 60 5.78 10.29 -2.56
N PHE A 61 4.65 9.62 -2.44
CA PHE A 61 4.34 8.43 -3.23
C PHE A 61 2.83 8.23 -3.44
N ALA A 62 2.47 7.34 -4.37
CA ALA A 62 1.09 6.92 -4.58
C ALA A 62 1.01 5.41 -4.83
N SER A 63 -0.05 4.77 -4.34
CA SER A 63 -0.30 3.35 -4.61
C SER A 63 -1.11 3.18 -5.90
N VAL A 64 -0.73 2.17 -6.71
CA VAL A 64 -1.39 1.82 -7.96
C VAL A 64 -1.64 0.32 -8.01
N ASN A 65 -2.89 -0.09 -8.06
CA ASN A 65 -3.28 -1.49 -8.11
C ASN A 65 -3.09 -2.09 -9.50
N LEU A 66 -2.20 -3.05 -9.65
CA LEU A 66 -1.84 -3.65 -10.95
C LEU A 66 -2.97 -4.44 -11.62
N HIS A 67 -3.98 -4.90 -10.86
CA HIS A 67 -5.16 -5.58 -11.44
C HIS A 67 -6.12 -4.61 -12.14
N GLU A 68 -6.03 -3.31 -11.86
CA GLU A 68 -6.89 -2.30 -12.44
C GLU A 68 -6.58 -2.02 -13.92
N ALA A 69 -7.63 -1.65 -14.67
CA ALA A 69 -7.48 -1.17 -16.03
C ALA A 69 -6.68 0.14 -16.05
N GLY A 70 -5.72 0.25 -16.97
CA GLY A 70 -4.89 1.45 -17.12
C GLY A 70 -3.81 1.65 -16.06
N ALA A 71 -3.59 0.70 -15.14
CA ALA A 71 -2.61 0.82 -14.06
C ALA A 71 -1.21 1.24 -14.55
N LEU A 72 -0.72 0.66 -15.66
CA LEU A 72 0.59 1.01 -16.20
C LEU A 72 0.68 2.48 -16.65
N HIS A 73 -0.39 3.02 -17.26
CA HIS A 73 -0.44 4.44 -17.62
C HIS A 73 -0.46 5.36 -16.40
N VAL A 74 -1.12 4.93 -15.31
CA VAL A 74 -1.09 5.67 -14.03
C VAL A 74 0.32 5.68 -13.47
N ILE A 75 1.01 4.54 -13.48
CA ILE A 75 2.43 4.44 -13.06
C ILE A 75 3.30 5.40 -13.89
N ASP A 76 3.18 5.37 -15.22
CA ASP A 76 3.97 6.24 -16.11
C ASP A 76 3.77 7.73 -15.78
N VAL A 77 2.51 8.16 -15.56
CA VAL A 77 2.21 9.56 -15.21
C VAL A 77 2.81 9.95 -13.86
N LEU A 78 2.69 9.10 -12.85
CA LEU A 78 3.24 9.37 -11.51
C LEU A 78 4.76 9.45 -11.54
N LEU A 79 5.43 8.50 -12.19
CA LEU A 79 6.88 8.49 -12.34
C LEU A 79 7.38 9.73 -13.11
N ALA A 80 6.69 10.12 -14.19
CA ALA A 80 7.03 11.33 -14.96
C ALA A 80 6.91 12.61 -14.12
N LYS A 81 6.08 12.62 -13.08
CA LYS A 81 5.95 13.73 -12.12
C LYS A 81 6.92 13.65 -10.94
N GLY A 82 7.74 12.61 -10.85
CA GLY A 82 8.63 12.39 -9.70
C GLY A 82 7.94 11.88 -8.43
N VAL A 83 6.70 11.38 -8.55
CA VAL A 83 5.98 10.76 -7.45
C VAL A 83 6.41 9.29 -7.36
N GLY A 84 6.84 8.85 -6.18
CA GLY A 84 7.16 7.44 -5.93
C GLY A 84 5.94 6.55 -6.16
N VAL A 85 6.14 5.35 -6.68
CA VAL A 85 5.03 4.42 -6.91
C VAL A 85 5.14 3.21 -5.99
N GLU A 86 4.09 2.94 -5.21
CA GLU A 86 3.84 1.64 -4.59
C GLU A 86 3.03 0.79 -5.57
N ALA A 87 3.69 -0.22 -6.15
CA ALA A 87 3.04 -1.11 -7.10
C ALA A 87 2.21 -2.19 -6.37
N GLY A 88 0.90 -2.01 -6.29
CA GLY A 88 -0.04 -2.91 -5.62
C GLY A 88 -0.25 -4.21 -6.38
N VAL A 89 0.19 -5.32 -5.79
CA VAL A 89 0.14 -6.67 -6.37
C VAL A 89 -0.71 -7.59 -5.50
N TRP A 90 -1.86 -8.01 -6.03
CA TRP A 90 -2.85 -8.82 -5.33
C TRP A 90 -2.76 -10.32 -5.68
N ASN A 91 -2.22 -10.64 -6.85
CA ASN A 91 -2.12 -12.00 -7.35
C ASN A 91 -1.00 -12.17 -8.38
N ALA A 92 -0.71 -13.38 -8.79
CA ALA A 92 0.33 -13.70 -9.75
C ALA A 92 0.13 -13.01 -11.13
N THR A 93 -1.11 -12.80 -11.57
CA THR A 93 -1.42 -12.10 -12.84
C THR A 93 -0.98 -10.63 -12.76
N SER A 94 -1.25 -9.96 -11.63
CA SER A 94 -0.80 -8.60 -11.37
C SER A 94 0.73 -8.51 -11.30
N ALA A 95 1.38 -9.50 -10.66
CA ALA A 95 2.84 -9.62 -10.62
C ALA A 95 3.44 -9.78 -12.02
N GLU A 96 2.85 -10.65 -12.86
CA GLU A 96 3.27 -10.84 -14.25
C GLU A 96 3.13 -9.56 -15.09
N LYS A 97 2.01 -8.83 -14.93
CA LYS A 97 1.77 -7.55 -15.60
C LYS A 97 2.87 -6.55 -15.26
N LEU A 98 3.21 -6.40 -13.98
CA LEU A 98 4.27 -5.51 -13.52
C LEU A 98 5.64 -5.96 -14.06
N ARG A 99 5.98 -7.23 -13.93
CA ARG A 99 7.27 -7.76 -14.40
C ARG A 99 7.45 -7.57 -15.90
N LYS A 100 6.41 -7.86 -16.71
CA LYS A 100 6.45 -7.74 -18.17
C LYS A 100 6.50 -6.30 -18.66
N SER A 101 5.98 -5.33 -17.90
CA SER A 101 6.02 -3.92 -18.27
C SER A 101 7.44 -3.32 -18.19
N GLY A 102 8.36 -3.93 -17.45
CA GLY A 102 9.68 -3.36 -17.17
C GLY A 102 9.69 -2.22 -16.13
N LEU A 103 8.51 -1.81 -15.62
CA LEU A 103 8.38 -0.68 -14.70
C LEU A 103 8.70 -1.03 -13.24
N ALA A 104 8.82 -2.31 -12.92
CA ALA A 104 9.03 -2.75 -11.52
C ALA A 104 10.21 -2.06 -10.85
N GLU A 105 11.35 -1.93 -11.54
CA GLU A 105 12.57 -1.33 -10.99
C GLU A 105 12.49 0.20 -10.87
N ALA A 106 11.54 0.86 -11.51
CA ALA A 106 11.27 2.28 -11.38
C ALA A 106 10.34 2.60 -10.19
N CYS A 107 9.60 1.60 -9.70
CA CYS A 107 8.72 1.79 -8.54
C CYS A 107 9.51 2.00 -7.24
N LEU A 108 8.93 2.71 -6.30
CA LEU A 108 9.47 2.90 -4.95
C LEU A 108 9.60 1.57 -4.22
N ARG A 109 8.53 0.78 -4.23
CA ARG A 109 8.43 -0.57 -3.64
C ARG A 109 7.27 -1.36 -4.23
N ILE A 110 7.26 -2.65 -3.97
CA ILE A 110 6.16 -3.54 -4.31
C ILE A 110 5.26 -3.67 -3.08
N LEU A 111 4.00 -3.27 -3.22
CA LEU A 111 2.98 -3.40 -2.21
C LEU A 111 2.26 -4.75 -2.41
N LEU A 112 2.46 -5.68 -1.50
CA LEU A 112 1.88 -7.03 -1.54
C LEU A 112 0.59 -7.05 -0.73
N GLU A 113 -0.53 -7.26 -1.41
CA GLU A 113 -1.88 -7.33 -0.86
C GLU A 113 -2.57 -8.62 -1.31
N PRO A 114 -2.08 -9.80 -0.86
CA PRO A 114 -2.61 -11.07 -1.35
C PRO A 114 -4.09 -11.21 -1.01
N ALA A 115 -4.93 -11.37 -2.04
CA ALA A 115 -6.37 -11.51 -1.89
C ALA A 115 -6.73 -12.71 -1.00
N GLU A 116 -7.63 -12.48 -0.04
CA GLU A 116 -8.08 -13.51 0.93
C GLU A 116 -9.00 -14.58 0.34
N GLN A 117 -9.57 -14.34 -0.85
CA GLN A 117 -10.69 -15.08 -1.42
C GLN A 117 -10.47 -16.58 -1.68
N GLU A 118 -9.27 -17.11 -1.48
CA GLU A 118 -8.96 -18.49 -1.84
C GLU A 118 -8.43 -19.38 -0.69
N GLY A 119 -8.67 -19.04 0.57
CA GLY A 119 -8.26 -19.88 1.72
C GLY A 119 -6.76 -20.13 1.84
N ALA A 120 -5.94 -19.47 1.04
CA ALA A 120 -4.52 -19.73 0.89
C ALA A 120 -3.71 -18.45 0.63
N VAL A 121 -3.88 -17.41 1.48
CA VAL A 121 -3.05 -16.19 1.43
C VAL A 121 -1.56 -16.54 1.24
N GLY A 122 -1.04 -17.50 2.00
CA GLY A 122 0.34 -17.93 1.89
C GLY A 122 0.68 -18.61 0.56
N THR A 123 -0.26 -19.30 -0.09
CA THR A 123 -0.05 -19.89 -1.42
C THR A 123 -0.06 -18.80 -2.49
N ASN A 124 -0.97 -17.83 -2.40
CA ASN A 124 -1.01 -16.69 -3.31
C ASN A 124 0.27 -15.88 -3.19
N LEU A 125 0.71 -15.57 -1.97
CA LEU A 125 1.96 -14.85 -1.74
C LEU A 125 3.18 -15.57 -2.32
N ARG A 126 3.30 -16.90 -2.14
CA ARG A 126 4.39 -17.67 -2.77
C ARG A 126 4.37 -17.61 -4.30
N ARG A 127 3.18 -17.63 -4.92
CA ARG A 127 3.03 -17.47 -6.39
C ARG A 127 3.46 -16.09 -6.84
N ILE A 128 3.04 -15.04 -6.14
CA ILE A 128 3.45 -13.65 -6.41
C ILE A 128 4.98 -13.53 -6.35
N GLU A 129 5.59 -13.97 -5.25
CA GLU A 129 7.04 -13.88 -5.05
C GLU A 129 7.82 -14.75 -6.06
N GLY A 130 7.29 -15.90 -6.47
CA GLY A 130 7.87 -16.69 -7.55
C GLY A 130 7.97 -15.91 -8.88
N VAL A 131 6.94 -15.15 -9.22
CA VAL A 131 6.93 -14.27 -10.40
C VAL A 131 7.90 -13.10 -10.25
N LEU A 132 7.99 -12.52 -9.05
CA LEU A 132 8.80 -11.36 -8.73
C LEU A 132 10.23 -11.68 -8.26
N ALA A 133 10.67 -12.93 -8.35
CA ALA A 133 11.96 -13.40 -7.80
C ALA A 133 13.19 -12.61 -8.29
N ARG A 134 13.11 -12.01 -9.50
CA ARG A 134 14.20 -11.20 -10.08
C ARG A 134 14.03 -9.69 -9.87
N VAL A 135 12.90 -9.26 -9.33
CA VAL A 135 12.63 -7.83 -9.05
C VAL A 135 13.29 -7.45 -7.74
N ARG A 136 14.25 -6.53 -7.78
CA ARG A 136 15.07 -6.13 -6.62
C ARG A 136 14.55 -4.83 -5.99
N ARG A 137 13.26 -4.81 -5.64
CA ARG A 137 12.65 -3.66 -4.95
C ARG A 137 12.21 -4.06 -3.55
N PRO A 138 12.20 -3.12 -2.59
CA PRO A 138 11.65 -3.35 -1.27
C PRO A 138 10.22 -3.92 -1.36
N ARG A 139 9.86 -4.76 -0.42
CA ARG A 139 8.51 -5.30 -0.25
C ARG A 139 7.84 -4.62 0.91
N LEU A 140 6.59 -4.23 0.74
CA LEU A 140 5.68 -3.94 1.83
C LEU A 140 4.55 -4.96 1.77
N LEU A 141 4.33 -5.68 2.85
CA LEU A 141 3.27 -6.69 2.93
C LEU A 141 2.28 -6.33 4.03
N HIS A 142 1.02 -6.34 3.71
CA HIS A 142 -0.04 -6.28 4.71
C HIS A 142 -1.21 -7.17 4.34
N GLY A 143 -2.10 -7.41 5.31
CA GLY A 143 -3.34 -8.15 5.13
C GLY A 143 -4.52 -7.37 5.69
N ILE A 144 -5.72 -7.84 5.39
CA ILE A 144 -6.98 -7.24 5.81
C ILE A 144 -7.73 -8.25 6.69
N GLY A 145 -8.46 -7.75 7.69
CA GLY A 145 -9.28 -8.58 8.57
C GLY A 145 -8.49 -9.67 9.29
N ALA A 146 -8.86 -10.93 9.09
CA ALA A 146 -8.27 -12.07 9.79
C ALA A 146 -6.80 -12.34 9.42
N SER A 147 -6.33 -11.85 8.26
CA SER A 147 -4.95 -12.00 7.82
C SER A 147 -4.02 -10.89 8.30
N ALA A 148 -4.56 -9.75 8.76
CA ALA A 148 -3.79 -8.56 9.07
C ALA A 148 -2.56 -8.84 9.94
N TRP A 149 -2.75 -9.35 11.15
CA TRP A 149 -1.66 -9.59 12.09
C TRP A 149 -0.72 -10.73 11.69
N LYS A 150 -1.26 -11.75 11.01
CA LYS A 150 -0.45 -12.86 10.49
C LYS A 150 0.53 -12.36 9.42
N LEU A 151 0.09 -11.46 8.55
CA LEU A 151 0.95 -10.92 7.50
C LEU A 151 1.91 -9.86 8.02
N VAL A 152 1.54 -9.08 9.04
CA VAL A 152 2.49 -8.22 9.77
C VAL A 152 3.64 -9.04 10.37
N ALA A 153 3.32 -10.15 11.05
CA ALA A 153 4.32 -11.03 11.63
C ALA A 153 5.19 -11.70 10.55
N PHE A 154 4.58 -12.14 9.45
CA PHE A 154 5.31 -12.73 8.33
C PHE A 154 6.25 -11.71 7.66
N ALA A 155 5.78 -10.49 7.40
CA ALA A 155 6.62 -9.41 6.86
C ALA A 155 7.84 -9.16 7.74
N ALA A 156 7.64 -9.06 9.06
CA ALA A 156 8.72 -8.88 10.02
C ALA A 156 9.77 -9.99 9.96
N MET A 157 9.34 -11.27 9.85
CA MET A 157 10.25 -12.41 9.71
C MET A 157 11.04 -12.41 8.40
N GLN A 158 10.47 -11.81 7.33
CA GLN A 158 11.15 -11.67 6.03
C GLN A 158 12.05 -10.43 5.96
N GLY A 159 12.03 -9.54 6.96
CA GLY A 159 12.71 -8.25 6.91
C GLY A 159 12.05 -7.29 5.90
N TRP A 160 10.76 -7.46 5.63
CA TRP A 160 9.98 -6.60 4.74
C TRP A 160 9.29 -5.50 5.52
N ASP A 161 8.97 -4.40 4.82
CA ASP A 161 8.09 -3.38 5.36
C ASP A 161 6.68 -3.94 5.59
N THR A 162 5.96 -3.33 6.52
CA THR A 162 4.54 -3.63 6.76
C THR A 162 3.76 -2.35 7.06
N ARG A 163 2.45 -2.45 6.98
CA ARG A 163 1.54 -1.38 7.40
C ARG A 163 0.36 -1.97 8.17
N THR A 164 -0.31 -1.13 8.93
CA THR A 164 -1.60 -1.42 9.57
C THR A 164 -2.34 -0.13 9.85
N GLY A 165 -3.65 -0.21 9.85
CA GLY A 165 -4.55 0.89 10.14
C GLY A 165 -6.00 0.43 10.20
N PHE A 166 -6.92 1.36 10.47
CA PHE A 166 -8.37 1.07 10.48
C PHE A 166 -8.94 0.62 9.14
N GLU A 167 -8.21 0.83 8.06
CA GLU A 167 -8.53 0.26 6.75
C GLU A 167 -8.32 -1.26 6.74
N ASP A 168 -7.32 -1.74 7.47
CA ASP A 168 -6.86 -3.13 7.44
C ASP A 168 -7.54 -3.97 8.52
N THR A 169 -7.68 -3.43 9.75
CA THR A 169 -8.29 -4.13 10.88
C THR A 169 -8.79 -3.16 11.95
N LEU A 170 -9.85 -3.58 12.69
CA LEU A 170 -10.37 -2.84 13.85
C LEU A 170 -9.98 -3.49 15.18
N THR A 171 -9.22 -4.61 15.15
CA THR A 171 -8.87 -5.36 16.36
C THR A 171 -7.36 -5.40 16.54
N LEU A 172 -6.90 -5.43 17.78
CA LEU A 172 -5.52 -5.70 18.19
C LEU A 172 -5.18 -7.20 18.05
N PRO A 173 -3.90 -7.60 18.14
CA PRO A 173 -3.49 -9.02 18.03
C PRO A 173 -4.15 -9.95 19.05
N ASP A 174 -4.56 -9.44 20.20
CA ASP A 174 -5.26 -10.19 21.25
C ASP A 174 -6.78 -10.29 21.02
N GLY A 175 -7.29 -9.74 19.91
CA GLY A 175 -8.71 -9.72 19.57
C GLY A 175 -9.49 -8.54 20.17
N SER A 176 -8.91 -7.75 21.05
CA SER A 176 -9.56 -6.56 21.60
C SER A 176 -9.72 -5.48 20.53
N ARG A 177 -10.71 -4.58 20.69
CA ARG A 177 -10.94 -3.47 19.77
C ARG A 177 -9.81 -2.43 19.88
N ALA A 178 -9.29 -2.01 18.75
CA ALA A 178 -8.32 -0.92 18.69
C ALA A 178 -9.02 0.44 18.87
N GLU A 179 -8.50 1.26 19.75
CA GLU A 179 -9.05 2.60 20.05
C GLU A 179 -8.59 3.66 19.03
N SER A 180 -7.47 3.41 18.35
CA SER A 180 -6.86 4.35 17.40
C SER A 180 -5.91 3.66 16.43
N ASN A 181 -5.59 4.32 15.31
CA ASN A 181 -4.48 3.91 14.44
C ASN A 181 -3.14 3.85 15.19
N ALA A 182 -2.93 4.73 16.16
CA ALA A 182 -1.71 4.71 16.99
C ALA A 182 -1.59 3.41 17.80
N ALA A 183 -2.70 2.88 18.32
CA ALA A 183 -2.70 1.59 19.01
C ALA A 183 -2.34 0.44 18.07
N LEU A 184 -2.89 0.41 16.85
CA LEU A 184 -2.56 -0.58 15.81
C LEU A 184 -1.08 -0.51 15.42
N VAL A 185 -0.57 0.69 15.12
CA VAL A 185 0.84 0.90 14.76
C VAL A 185 1.77 0.48 15.90
N THR A 186 1.42 0.80 17.15
CA THR A 186 2.19 0.38 18.33
C THR A 186 2.23 -1.14 18.45
N ALA A 187 1.12 -1.83 18.20
CA ALA A 187 1.07 -3.29 18.23
C ALA A 187 1.92 -3.90 17.10
N ALA A 188 1.83 -3.37 15.87
CA ALA A 188 2.66 -3.79 14.76
C ALA A 188 4.15 -3.60 15.06
N TRP A 189 4.53 -2.45 15.61
CA TRP A 189 5.91 -2.17 16.00
C TRP A 189 6.45 -3.18 17.01
N ARG A 190 5.66 -3.58 18.00
CA ARG A 190 6.04 -4.62 18.96
C ARG A 190 6.32 -5.96 18.28
N ILE A 191 5.49 -6.36 17.32
CA ILE A 191 5.67 -7.58 16.53
C ILE A 191 6.98 -7.52 15.74
N VAL A 192 7.22 -6.41 15.03
CA VAL A 192 8.44 -6.21 14.23
C VAL A 192 9.67 -6.23 15.13
N ALA A 193 9.64 -5.51 16.26
CA ALA A 193 10.76 -5.47 17.20
C ALA A 193 11.08 -6.85 17.81
N ALA A 194 10.07 -7.65 18.11
CA ALA A 194 10.26 -9.03 18.59
C ALA A 194 10.91 -9.92 17.54
N ALA A 195 10.47 -9.82 16.27
CA ALA A 195 11.04 -10.58 15.16
C ALA A 195 12.53 -10.23 14.94
N VAL A 196 12.89 -8.93 15.01
CA VAL A 196 14.28 -8.48 14.89
C VAL A 196 15.17 -9.01 16.01
N ARG A 197 14.64 -9.14 17.24
CA ARG A 197 15.38 -9.74 18.39
C ARG A 197 15.47 -11.26 18.33
N GLY A 198 14.84 -11.92 17.38
CA GLY A 198 14.80 -13.38 17.29
C GLY A 198 13.93 -14.05 18.36
N GLU A 199 13.06 -13.29 19.03
CA GLU A 199 12.13 -13.81 20.02
C GLU A 199 11.04 -14.63 19.32
N LYS A 200 10.95 -15.93 19.63
CA LYS A 200 9.85 -16.77 19.13
C LYS A 200 8.53 -16.23 19.69
N GLN A 201 7.67 -15.72 18.84
CA GLN A 201 6.28 -15.47 19.22
C GLN A 201 5.66 -16.83 19.54
N GLY A 202 5.12 -16.94 20.78
CA GLY A 202 4.30 -18.09 21.14
C GLY A 202 3.19 -18.24 20.09
N SER A 203 2.97 -19.50 19.69
CA SER A 203 1.90 -19.86 18.74
C SER A 203 0.58 -19.23 19.18
N ILE A 204 0.07 -18.31 18.37
CA ILE A 204 -1.30 -17.79 18.50
C ILE A 204 -2.22 -18.70 17.70
#